data_2bcc62312d3ce5c993907d27f252bd8b
#
_entry.id   2bcc62312d3ce5c993907d27f252bd8b
#
_cell.length_a   1.000
_cell.length_b   1.000
_cell.length_c   1.000
_cell.angle_alpha   90.00
_cell.angle_beta   90.00
_cell.angle_gamma   90.00
#
_symmetry.space_group_name_H-M   'P 1'
#
loop_
_entity.id
_entity.type
_entity.pdbx_description
1 polymer ?
#
loop_
_entity_poly.entity_id
_entity_poly.type
_entity_poly.pdbx_seq_one_letter_code
_entity_poly.pdbx_strand_id
1 'polypeptide(L)'
;MTAAYIDNKNDIDDIDITENLILKSDSYKYSHWLQYPTGMTYMFDYLESRGTNHDIDKHVMDETRFFGLQYYVKKYLSRPITMGMINQAEEIITGQGLPFNREGWELILNEHSGFIPVRIRAVKEGALIPAHNVLMTIESTDDRIPWIVGWAETLLMKVWYPTTVATLSYSIHELIKKYLDLTADNRGKLPFMLQDFGYRGVSSDESAGIGGMAHLANFKGTDTVAAVAYARKYYHAGIAGVSIPASEHSTITSWGAGRENEQEAFENIINQFGDYANYACVSDSWDYDRALRTWISLKPLIERHDGILVVRPDSGDNVRNVLVALRILDEGFGSTVNSKGYKVLNHVAIIQGDGCDYDSIERILQATMDAGYSVQNLAFGMGGALLQGGDHSSVNRDTHKFAIKCSAAVINGTLVDIYKDPKTDPGKRSKRGRLDLIHDDNGYITVKLDAATYGEHGYARDSVLETYYDDGSILCDYDFKDIQLDA
;
A
#
# COMPACT_ATOMS: atom_id res chain seq x y z
N MET A 1 11.03 43.08 -18.78
CA MET A 1 9.59 42.80 -18.79
C MET A 1 9.16 42.72 -17.35
N THR A 2 8.32 43.63 -16.92
CA THR A 2 7.88 43.88 -15.56
C THR A 2 7.08 42.70 -15.02
N ALA A 3 7.53 42.13 -13.90
CA ALA A 3 6.76 41.18 -13.13
C ALA A 3 5.46 41.86 -12.68
N ALA A 4 4.32 41.36 -13.10
CA ALA A 4 3.03 41.75 -12.58
C ALA A 4 2.92 41.29 -11.13
N TYR A 5 2.97 42.24 -10.22
CA TYR A 5 2.54 42.04 -8.84
C TYR A 5 1.02 41.77 -8.89
N ILE A 6 0.64 40.52 -8.67
CA ILE A 6 -0.77 40.15 -8.47
C ILE A 6 -1.12 40.54 -7.03
N ASP A 7 -1.78 41.69 -6.92
CA ASP A 7 -2.37 42.17 -5.69
C ASP A 7 -3.68 41.40 -5.46
N ASN A 8 -3.61 40.22 -4.84
CA ASN A 8 -4.77 39.35 -4.58
C ASN A 8 -5.16 39.39 -3.10
N LYS A 9 -5.82 40.47 -2.69
CA LYS A 9 -6.59 40.51 -1.44
C LYS A 9 -7.81 39.59 -1.45
N ASN A 10 -8.16 38.99 -2.59
CA ASN A 10 -9.34 38.12 -2.76
C ASN A 10 -9.02 36.60 -2.74
N ASP A 11 -7.74 36.19 -2.71
CA ASP A 11 -7.36 34.77 -2.67
C ASP A 11 -7.32 34.18 -1.26
N ILE A 12 -7.66 34.94 -0.22
CA ILE A 12 -7.61 34.51 1.18
C ILE A 12 -8.80 33.61 1.54
N ASP A 13 -9.93 33.72 0.83
CA ASP A 13 -11.18 33.04 1.17
C ASP A 13 -11.43 31.71 0.44
N ASP A 14 -10.51 31.25 -0.43
CA ASP A 14 -10.76 30.09 -1.32
C ASP A 14 -9.85 28.88 -1.07
N ILE A 15 -9.03 28.91 0.00
CA ILE A 15 -8.20 27.75 0.36
C ILE A 15 -9.04 26.82 1.23
N ASP A 16 -9.30 25.61 0.73
CA ASP A 16 -9.89 24.54 1.55
C ASP A 16 -9.00 24.28 2.76
N ILE A 17 -9.50 24.65 3.93
CA ILE A 17 -8.79 24.54 5.19
C ILE A 17 -8.31 23.10 5.48
N THR A 18 -9.03 22.12 4.95
CA THR A 18 -8.66 20.69 5.08
C THR A 18 -7.46 20.31 4.22
N GLU A 19 -7.10 21.12 3.22
CA GLU A 19 -5.92 20.97 2.36
C GLU A 19 -4.73 21.83 2.81
N ASN A 20 -4.86 22.61 3.88
CA ASN A 20 -3.78 23.43 4.42
C ASN A 20 -2.62 22.55 4.91
N LEU A 21 -1.47 22.66 4.23
CA LEU A 21 -0.28 21.86 4.54
C LEU A 21 0.22 22.08 5.97
N ILE A 22 0.17 23.32 6.47
CA ILE A 22 0.65 23.65 7.82
C ILE A 22 -0.10 22.82 8.87
N LEU A 23 -1.39 22.52 8.65
CA LEU A 23 -2.24 21.76 9.56
C LEU A 23 -2.06 20.23 9.49
N LYS A 24 -1.12 19.71 8.72
CA LYS A 24 -0.88 18.27 8.55
C LYS A 24 0.06 17.67 9.61
N SER A 25 -0.05 18.14 10.85
CA SER A 25 0.73 17.64 11.98
C SER A 25 -0.12 17.49 13.24
N ASP A 26 0.41 16.77 14.24
CA ASP A 26 -0.25 16.64 15.54
C ASP A 26 -0.19 17.98 16.31
N SER A 27 -1.27 18.34 17.00
CA SER A 27 -1.41 19.63 17.66
C SER A 27 -0.25 19.97 18.61
N TYR A 28 0.21 19.03 19.43
CA TYR A 28 1.30 19.27 20.39
C TYR A 28 2.64 19.65 19.73
N LYS A 29 2.85 19.29 18.47
CA LYS A 29 4.08 19.61 17.72
C LYS A 29 4.25 21.10 17.43
N TYR A 30 3.16 21.86 17.39
CA TYR A 30 3.25 23.33 17.21
C TYR A 30 3.84 24.06 18.41
N SER A 31 4.04 23.38 19.55
CA SER A 31 4.75 23.91 20.72
C SER A 31 6.22 23.49 20.80
N HIS A 32 6.68 22.52 19.97
CA HIS A 32 8.01 21.93 20.09
C HIS A 32 9.14 22.91 19.83
N TRP A 33 8.95 23.89 18.94
CA TRP A 33 9.96 24.91 18.66
C TRP A 33 10.40 25.70 19.90
N LEU A 34 9.55 25.79 20.92
CA LEU A 34 9.85 26.41 22.23
C LEU A 34 10.54 25.42 23.20
N GLN A 35 10.52 24.13 22.90
CA GLN A 35 10.99 23.08 23.81
C GLN A 35 12.40 22.59 23.46
N TYR A 36 12.87 22.85 22.25
CA TYR A 36 14.23 22.50 21.86
C TYR A 36 15.29 23.39 22.53
N PRO A 37 16.53 22.88 22.75
CA PRO A 37 17.60 23.69 23.34
C PRO A 37 17.89 24.96 22.54
N THR A 38 18.15 26.05 23.24
CA THR A 38 18.65 27.29 22.63
C THR A 38 19.95 26.98 21.86
N GLY A 39 20.09 27.52 20.65
CA GLY A 39 21.27 27.27 19.80
C GLY A 39 21.23 25.97 19.02
N MET A 40 20.09 25.29 18.97
CA MET A 40 19.86 24.18 18.05
C MET A 40 19.72 24.71 16.61
N THR A 41 20.55 24.21 15.71
CA THR A 41 20.62 24.68 14.31
C THR A 41 20.42 23.57 13.27
N TYR A 42 20.27 22.32 13.71
CA TYR A 42 20.08 21.17 12.83
C TYR A 42 19.32 20.07 13.57
N MET A 43 18.47 19.35 12.87
CA MET A 43 17.76 18.17 13.35
C MET A 43 17.76 17.09 12.28
N PHE A 44 17.96 15.84 12.72
CA PHE A 44 17.96 14.66 11.87
C PHE A 44 17.12 13.55 12.48
N ASP A 45 16.12 13.10 11.73
CA ASP A 45 15.23 12.01 12.09
C ASP A 45 15.39 10.84 11.11
N TYR A 46 15.02 9.63 11.55
CA TYR A 46 14.96 8.44 10.71
C TYR A 46 13.68 7.65 10.95
N LEU A 47 13.19 6.99 9.89
CA LEU A 47 12.11 6.00 9.92
C LEU A 47 12.70 4.59 9.87
N GLU A 48 12.19 3.70 10.70
CA GLU A 48 12.47 2.26 10.67
C GLU A 48 11.21 1.43 10.90
N SER A 49 11.20 0.19 10.39
CA SER A 49 10.39 -0.90 10.92
C SER A 49 11.16 -1.58 12.04
N ARG A 50 10.49 -1.88 13.17
CA ARG A 50 11.09 -2.57 14.34
C ARG A 50 10.74 -4.05 14.41
N GLY A 51 10.40 -4.63 13.29
CA GLY A 51 10.01 -6.03 13.15
C GLY A 51 8.51 -6.24 13.28
N THR A 52 8.09 -7.40 12.85
CA THR A 52 6.68 -7.79 12.84
C THR A 52 6.16 -7.98 14.26
N ASN A 53 4.94 -7.57 14.47
CA ASN A 53 4.22 -7.89 15.70
C ASN A 53 3.50 -9.22 15.53
N HIS A 54 4.18 -10.31 15.87
CA HIS A 54 3.64 -11.67 15.73
C HIS A 54 2.41 -11.96 16.61
N ASP A 55 2.09 -11.10 17.58
CA ASP A 55 0.81 -11.17 18.33
C ASP A 55 -0.35 -10.66 17.49
N ILE A 56 -0.07 -9.79 16.49
CA ILE A 56 -1.07 -9.19 15.61
C ILE A 56 -1.12 -9.93 14.26
N ASP A 57 0.05 -10.31 13.73
CA ASP A 57 0.15 -11.02 12.46
C ASP A 57 1.28 -12.06 12.52
N LYS A 58 0.94 -13.33 12.36
CA LYS A 58 1.87 -14.46 12.50
C LYS A 58 2.65 -14.75 11.21
N HIS A 59 2.19 -14.22 10.09
CA HIS A 59 2.63 -14.62 8.75
C HIS A 59 3.41 -13.53 8.02
N VAL A 60 3.52 -12.35 8.61
CA VAL A 60 4.23 -11.23 8.00
C VAL A 60 5.74 -11.42 8.18
N MET A 61 6.46 -11.18 7.10
CA MET A 61 7.92 -11.27 7.03
C MET A 61 8.58 -10.23 7.95
N ASP A 62 9.73 -10.56 8.53
CA ASP A 62 10.57 -9.60 9.29
C ASP A 62 11.32 -8.63 8.36
N GLU A 63 10.72 -8.33 7.23
CA GLU A 63 11.15 -7.31 6.27
C GLU A 63 9.92 -6.55 5.75
N THR A 64 10.13 -5.38 5.19
CA THR A 64 9.06 -4.55 4.65
C THR A 64 9.33 -4.20 3.19
N ARG A 65 8.30 -4.28 2.35
CA ARG A 65 8.32 -3.76 0.99
C ARG A 65 7.99 -2.29 1.02
N PHE A 66 9.00 -1.43 1.00
CA PHE A 66 8.82 0.02 1.13
C PHE A 66 8.06 0.59 -0.05
N PHE A 67 7.00 1.37 0.21
CA PHE A 67 6.17 1.95 -0.83
C PHE A 67 5.38 3.19 -0.36
N GLY A 68 5.15 4.14 -1.26
CA GLY A 68 4.20 5.24 -1.10
C GLY A 68 4.79 6.58 -0.71
N LEU A 69 6.10 6.72 -0.48
CA LEU A 69 6.72 8.01 -0.14
C LEU A 69 6.57 9.03 -1.27
N GLN A 70 6.76 8.62 -2.53
CA GLN A 70 6.58 9.48 -3.70
C GLN A 70 5.19 10.12 -3.74
N TYR A 71 4.15 9.37 -3.34
CA TYR A 71 2.80 9.91 -3.23
C TYR A 71 2.74 11.08 -2.24
N TYR A 72 3.27 10.90 -1.01
CA TYR A 72 3.24 11.94 0.02
C TYR A 72 4.05 13.17 -0.38
N VAL A 73 5.22 12.98 -0.95
CA VAL A 73 6.06 14.07 -1.45
C VAL A 73 5.33 14.84 -2.55
N LYS A 74 4.81 14.16 -3.57
CA LYS A 74 4.11 14.80 -4.70
C LYS A 74 2.80 15.46 -4.29
N LYS A 75 2.02 14.85 -3.39
CA LYS A 75 0.73 15.42 -2.99
C LYS A 75 0.89 16.63 -2.07
N TYR A 76 1.80 16.55 -1.10
CA TYR A 76 1.86 17.51 -0.02
C TYR A 76 3.05 18.47 -0.12
N LEU A 77 4.26 17.98 -0.38
CA LEU A 77 5.47 18.79 -0.35
C LEU A 77 5.79 19.51 -1.67
N SER A 78 5.16 19.15 -2.77
CA SER A 78 5.30 19.83 -4.05
C SER A 78 4.56 21.17 -4.14
N ARG A 79 3.82 21.54 -3.10
CA ARG A 79 3.01 22.77 -3.06
C ARG A 79 3.59 23.74 -2.04
N PRO A 80 3.80 25.00 -2.42
CA PRO A 80 4.24 26.01 -1.46
C PRO A 80 3.13 26.36 -0.48
N ILE A 81 3.48 26.70 0.75
CA ILE A 81 2.57 27.36 1.68
C ILE A 81 2.33 28.81 1.25
N THR A 82 1.22 29.38 1.67
CA THR A 82 0.83 30.75 1.39
C THR A 82 0.57 31.53 2.66
N MET A 83 0.49 32.87 2.59
CA MET A 83 0.13 33.70 3.72
C MET A 83 -1.28 33.36 4.23
N GLY A 84 -2.21 33.01 3.34
CA GLY A 84 -3.54 32.54 3.72
C GLY A 84 -3.51 31.28 4.57
N MET A 85 -2.67 30.30 4.21
CA MET A 85 -2.45 29.09 5.00
C MET A 85 -1.86 29.39 6.39
N ILE A 86 -0.92 30.34 6.48
CA ILE A 86 -0.32 30.76 7.76
C ILE A 86 -1.41 31.37 8.66
N ASN A 87 -2.22 32.28 8.13
CA ASN A 87 -3.29 32.92 8.89
C ASN A 87 -4.34 31.93 9.39
N GLN A 88 -4.79 31.01 8.53
CA GLN A 88 -5.73 29.94 8.92
C GLN A 88 -5.14 29.01 9.99
N ALA A 89 -3.87 28.62 9.84
CA ALA A 89 -3.19 27.76 10.80
C ALA A 89 -3.02 28.46 12.15
N GLU A 90 -2.63 29.73 12.18
CA GLU A 90 -2.51 30.51 13.41
C GLU A 90 -3.85 30.57 14.15
N GLU A 91 -4.95 30.90 13.45
CA GLU A 91 -6.28 30.93 14.04
C GLU A 91 -6.66 29.63 14.73
N ILE A 92 -6.48 28.49 14.02
CA ILE A 92 -6.82 27.16 14.53
C ILE A 92 -5.93 26.76 15.70
N ILE A 93 -4.59 26.88 15.55
CA ILE A 93 -3.64 26.41 16.56
C ILE A 93 -3.72 27.25 17.84
N THR A 94 -3.85 28.58 17.72
CA THR A 94 -4.04 29.42 18.87
C THR A 94 -5.42 29.24 19.52
N GLY A 95 -6.46 29.00 18.70
CA GLY A 95 -7.79 28.63 19.17
C GLY A 95 -7.83 27.33 19.95
N GLN A 96 -6.92 26.36 19.64
CA GLN A 96 -6.71 25.15 20.44
C GLN A 96 -5.92 25.40 21.74
N GLY A 97 -5.43 26.62 21.98
CA GLY A 97 -4.65 26.95 23.16
C GLY A 97 -3.15 26.70 23.06
N LEU A 98 -2.62 26.56 21.83
CA LEU A 98 -1.21 26.27 21.57
C LEU A 98 -0.47 27.51 21.02
N PRO A 99 0.84 27.65 21.28
CA PRO A 99 1.64 28.69 20.64
C PRO A 99 1.83 28.37 19.15
N PHE A 100 1.80 29.41 18.31
CA PHE A 100 2.06 29.29 16.88
C PHE A 100 3.32 30.04 16.50
N ASN A 101 4.24 29.40 15.77
CA ASN A 101 5.50 29.99 15.32
C ASN A 101 5.32 30.76 14.01
N ARG A 102 4.60 31.90 14.08
CA ARG A 102 4.34 32.70 12.89
C ARG A 102 5.61 33.12 12.17
N GLU A 103 6.62 33.59 12.89
CA GLU A 103 7.89 34.05 12.32
C GLU A 103 8.61 32.94 11.56
N GLY A 104 8.60 31.72 12.11
CA GLY A 104 9.19 30.55 11.44
C GLY A 104 8.45 30.17 10.15
N TRP A 105 7.13 30.23 10.13
CA TRP A 105 6.35 29.98 8.93
C TRP A 105 6.47 31.08 7.88
N GLU A 106 6.56 32.34 8.29
CA GLU A 106 6.82 33.47 7.40
C GLU A 106 8.24 33.41 6.81
N LEU A 107 9.23 32.90 7.56
CA LEU A 107 10.58 32.65 7.02
C LEU A 107 10.51 31.60 5.90
N ILE A 108 9.80 30.50 6.08
CA ILE A 108 9.59 29.49 5.04
C ILE A 108 8.94 30.13 3.79
N LEU A 109 7.90 30.92 3.99
CA LEU A 109 7.22 31.60 2.88
C LEU A 109 8.15 32.53 2.10
N ASN A 110 8.91 33.37 2.81
CA ASN A 110 9.67 34.45 2.21
C ASN A 110 11.03 34.00 1.65
N GLU A 111 11.72 33.09 2.32
CA GLU A 111 13.10 32.69 1.95
C GLU A 111 13.20 31.36 1.24
N HIS A 112 12.23 30.45 1.46
CA HIS A 112 12.13 29.16 0.78
C HIS A 112 10.99 29.13 -0.26
N SER A 113 10.47 30.31 -0.66
CA SER A 113 9.35 30.41 -1.62
C SER A 113 8.13 29.58 -1.20
N GLY A 114 7.94 29.36 0.09
CA GLY A 114 6.86 28.59 0.68
C GLY A 114 7.08 27.07 0.69
N PHE A 115 8.18 26.56 0.17
CA PHE A 115 8.48 25.12 0.23
C PHE A 115 9.11 24.74 1.57
N ILE A 116 8.80 23.54 2.05
CA ILE A 116 9.28 23.06 3.35
C ILE A 116 10.80 22.77 3.26
N PRO A 117 11.63 23.43 4.07
CA PRO A 117 13.09 23.31 3.99
C PRO A 117 13.61 22.07 4.74
N VAL A 118 13.37 20.91 4.14
CA VAL A 118 13.89 19.63 4.60
C VAL A 118 14.50 18.87 3.43
N ARG A 119 15.42 17.96 3.74
CA ARG A 119 15.86 16.92 2.82
C ARG A 119 15.33 15.57 3.27
N ILE A 120 14.70 14.84 2.36
CA ILE A 120 14.16 13.50 2.60
C ILE A 120 14.91 12.53 1.70
N ARG A 121 15.55 11.53 2.33
CA ARG A 121 16.18 10.42 1.62
C ARG A 121 15.53 9.11 2.06
N ALA A 122 15.35 8.18 1.13
CA ALA A 122 14.75 6.88 1.45
C ALA A 122 15.29 5.78 0.53
N VAL A 123 15.04 4.54 0.90
CA VAL A 123 15.25 3.39 0.03
C VAL A 123 14.35 3.49 -1.21
N LYS A 124 14.77 2.87 -2.30
CA LYS A 124 13.95 2.77 -3.52
C LYS A 124 12.60 2.15 -3.22
N GLU A 125 11.52 2.71 -3.77
CA GLU A 125 10.20 2.09 -3.67
C GLU A 125 10.16 0.71 -4.33
N GLY A 126 9.47 -0.21 -3.70
CA GLY A 126 9.47 -1.62 -4.07
C GLY A 126 10.60 -2.45 -3.47
N ALA A 127 11.60 -1.85 -2.83
CA ALA A 127 12.66 -2.58 -2.16
C ALA A 127 12.15 -3.33 -0.92
N LEU A 128 12.66 -4.55 -0.73
CA LEU A 128 12.47 -5.34 0.48
C LEU A 128 13.61 -5.05 1.44
N ILE A 129 13.29 -4.51 2.60
CA ILE A 129 14.29 -4.09 3.60
C ILE A 129 14.03 -4.84 4.91
N PRO A 130 15.02 -5.59 5.42
CA PRO A 130 14.91 -6.26 6.70
C PRO A 130 14.63 -5.27 7.85
N ALA A 131 13.83 -5.73 8.80
CA ALA A 131 13.50 -4.96 10.00
C ALA A 131 14.76 -4.40 10.68
N HIS A 132 14.58 -3.36 11.49
CA HIS A 132 15.64 -2.64 12.19
C HIS A 132 16.63 -1.87 11.29
N ASN A 133 16.35 -1.76 10.00
CA ASN A 133 17.11 -0.90 9.10
C ASN A 133 16.39 0.44 8.86
N VAL A 134 17.17 1.46 8.55
CA VAL A 134 16.66 2.77 8.17
C VAL A 134 15.99 2.66 6.80
N LEU A 135 14.73 3.10 6.73
CA LEU A 135 13.94 3.15 5.50
C LEU A 135 13.95 4.56 4.88
N MET A 136 13.96 5.57 5.74
CA MET A 136 13.91 6.98 5.34
C MET A 136 14.65 7.83 6.38
N THR A 137 15.29 8.90 5.92
CA THR A 137 15.85 9.97 6.75
C THR A 137 15.26 11.31 6.39
N ILE A 138 15.16 12.20 7.38
CA ILE A 138 14.64 13.56 7.25
C ILE A 138 15.61 14.47 7.99
N GLU A 139 16.10 15.52 7.33
CA GLU A 139 16.97 16.51 7.96
C GLU A 139 16.57 17.95 7.59
N SER A 140 16.79 18.90 8.50
CA SER A 140 16.57 20.32 8.22
C SER A 140 17.65 20.86 7.28
N THR A 141 17.24 21.71 6.34
CA THR A 141 18.14 22.38 5.38
C THR A 141 18.42 23.83 5.74
N ASP A 142 17.66 24.41 6.70
CA ASP A 142 17.87 25.76 7.23
C ASP A 142 18.15 25.71 8.75
N ASP A 143 19.24 26.36 9.17
CA ASP A 143 19.74 26.34 10.55
C ASP A 143 18.89 27.19 11.53
N ARG A 144 18.00 28.02 11.04
CA ARG A 144 17.10 28.88 11.83
C ARG A 144 15.81 28.17 12.24
N ILE A 145 15.43 27.10 11.51
CA ILE A 145 14.13 26.43 11.69
C ILE A 145 14.26 24.90 11.78
N PRO A 146 15.20 24.33 12.55
CA PRO A 146 15.40 22.87 12.63
C PRO A 146 14.15 22.11 13.14
N TRP A 147 13.25 22.79 13.86
CA TRP A 147 11.99 22.24 14.37
C TRP A 147 11.06 21.70 13.27
N ILE A 148 11.27 22.11 12.02
CA ILE A 148 10.43 21.70 10.89
C ILE A 148 10.48 20.19 10.63
N VAL A 149 11.59 19.53 10.98
CA VAL A 149 11.73 18.07 10.89
C VAL A 149 10.73 17.38 11.83
N GLY A 150 10.63 17.85 13.08
CA GLY A 150 9.66 17.32 14.03
C GLY A 150 8.20 17.56 13.61
N TRP A 151 7.90 18.70 12.97
CA TRP A 151 6.58 18.95 12.40
C TRP A 151 6.23 17.96 11.27
N ALA A 152 7.19 17.63 10.40
CA ALA A 152 6.99 16.75 9.26
C ALA A 152 6.72 15.28 9.66
N GLU A 153 7.06 14.86 10.89
CA GLU A 153 6.92 13.47 11.34
C GLU A 153 5.51 12.91 11.12
N THR A 154 4.46 13.66 11.48
CA THR A 154 3.08 13.17 11.39
C THR A 154 2.65 12.87 9.95
N LEU A 155 3.05 13.73 9.02
CA LEU A 155 2.77 13.55 7.59
C LEU A 155 3.54 12.35 7.04
N LEU A 156 4.85 12.30 7.26
CA LEU A 156 5.74 11.30 6.68
C LEU A 156 5.60 9.93 7.35
N MET A 157 5.17 9.88 8.62
CA MET A 157 4.86 8.62 9.29
C MET A 157 3.80 7.81 8.55
N LYS A 158 2.86 8.46 7.87
CA LYS A 158 1.76 7.80 7.14
C LYS A 158 2.23 6.83 6.06
N VAL A 159 3.51 6.87 5.66
CA VAL A 159 4.11 5.90 4.74
C VAL A 159 4.05 4.45 5.28
N TRP A 160 3.82 4.28 6.61
CA TRP A 160 3.59 2.98 7.21
C TRP A 160 2.43 2.23 6.54
N TYR A 161 1.37 2.95 6.14
CA TYR A 161 0.16 2.32 5.59
C TYR A 161 0.40 1.65 4.24
N PRO A 162 0.82 2.35 3.18
CA PRO A 162 1.11 1.70 1.90
C PRO A 162 2.24 0.68 2.01
N THR A 163 3.25 0.91 2.85
CA THR A 163 4.32 -0.07 3.08
C THR A 163 3.78 -1.35 3.72
N THR A 164 2.87 -1.26 4.70
CA THR A 164 2.26 -2.44 5.32
C THR A 164 1.39 -3.22 4.32
N VAL A 165 0.56 -2.52 3.52
CA VAL A 165 -0.25 -3.17 2.49
C VAL A 165 0.62 -3.83 1.42
N ALA A 166 1.65 -3.13 0.94
CA ALA A 166 2.58 -3.70 -0.04
C ALA A 166 3.28 -4.96 0.49
N THR A 167 3.66 -4.96 1.77
CA THR A 167 4.30 -6.10 2.43
C THR A 167 3.36 -7.29 2.57
N LEU A 168 2.12 -7.08 3.04
CA LEU A 168 1.10 -8.13 3.14
C LEU A 168 0.78 -8.72 1.75
N SER A 169 0.55 -7.86 0.77
CA SER A 169 0.28 -8.27 -0.60
C SER A 169 1.45 -9.06 -1.20
N TYR A 170 2.69 -8.66 -0.91
CA TYR A 170 3.89 -9.40 -1.34
C TYR A 170 4.01 -10.77 -0.66
N SER A 171 3.70 -10.88 0.63
CA SER A 171 3.71 -12.16 1.35
C SER A 171 2.73 -13.15 0.72
N ILE A 172 1.52 -12.69 0.33
CA ILE A 172 0.52 -13.51 -0.34
C ILE A 172 0.98 -13.87 -1.77
N HIS A 173 1.66 -12.95 -2.46
CA HIS A 173 2.24 -13.23 -3.78
C HIS A 173 3.24 -14.39 -3.70
N GLU A 174 4.16 -14.39 -2.76
CA GLU A 174 5.14 -15.46 -2.57
C GLU A 174 4.46 -16.77 -2.14
N LEU A 175 3.40 -16.71 -1.33
CA LEU A 175 2.60 -17.86 -0.97
C LEU A 175 1.95 -18.51 -2.22
N ILE A 176 1.23 -17.74 -3.03
CA ILE A 176 0.56 -18.25 -4.24
C ILE A 176 1.59 -18.78 -5.23
N LYS A 177 2.70 -18.08 -5.42
CA LYS A 177 3.82 -18.49 -6.28
C LYS A 177 4.39 -19.85 -5.88
N LYS A 178 4.59 -20.10 -4.58
CA LYS A 178 5.03 -21.40 -4.05
C LYS A 178 4.12 -22.54 -4.51
N TYR A 179 2.80 -22.39 -4.40
CA TYR A 179 1.85 -23.40 -4.80
C TYR A 179 1.70 -23.55 -6.33
N LEU A 180 1.84 -22.46 -7.09
CA LEU A 180 1.93 -22.53 -8.55
C LEU A 180 3.15 -23.31 -8.99
N ASP A 181 4.30 -23.08 -8.35
CA ASP A 181 5.53 -23.82 -8.64
C ASP A 181 5.40 -25.34 -8.37
N LEU A 182 4.52 -25.73 -7.47
CA LEU A 182 4.25 -27.13 -7.18
C LEU A 182 3.24 -27.75 -8.15
N THR A 183 2.25 -27.00 -8.63
CA THR A 183 1.06 -27.56 -9.27
C THR A 183 0.78 -27.07 -10.69
N ALA A 184 1.42 -26.00 -11.18
CA ALA A 184 1.18 -25.42 -12.50
C ALA A 184 2.41 -25.50 -13.39
N ASP A 185 2.20 -25.53 -14.72
CA ASP A 185 3.29 -25.57 -15.71
C ASP A 185 4.05 -24.25 -15.83
N ASN A 186 3.40 -23.13 -15.49
CA ASN A 186 3.99 -21.79 -15.50
C ASN A 186 3.27 -20.87 -14.50
N ARG A 187 3.82 -19.67 -14.31
CA ARG A 187 3.30 -18.64 -13.41
C ARG A 187 2.45 -17.56 -14.09
N GLY A 188 2.08 -17.72 -15.36
CA GLY A 188 1.42 -16.66 -16.14
C GLY A 188 0.14 -16.10 -15.54
N LYS A 189 -0.55 -16.85 -14.67
CA LYS A 189 -1.75 -16.39 -13.96
C LYS A 189 -1.44 -15.65 -12.65
N LEU A 190 -0.24 -15.78 -12.08
CA LEU A 190 0.13 -15.22 -10.77
C LEU A 190 -0.25 -13.74 -10.61
N PRO A 191 0.02 -12.85 -11.57
CA PRO A 191 -0.31 -11.43 -11.43
C PRO A 191 -1.80 -11.13 -11.23
N PHE A 192 -2.69 -12.08 -11.54
CA PHE A 192 -4.14 -11.93 -11.49
C PHE A 192 -4.81 -12.83 -10.44
N MET A 193 -4.03 -13.54 -9.60
CA MET A 193 -4.59 -14.50 -8.65
C MET A 193 -5.04 -13.90 -7.34
N LEU A 194 -4.66 -12.65 -7.02
CA LEU A 194 -5.23 -11.88 -5.91
C LEU A 194 -5.82 -10.59 -6.44
N GLN A 195 -7.12 -10.37 -6.15
CA GLN A 195 -7.90 -9.20 -6.52
C GLN A 195 -8.11 -8.33 -5.29
N ASP A 196 -7.91 -7.03 -5.41
CA ASP A 196 -8.28 -6.07 -4.36
C ASP A 196 -9.78 -5.75 -4.44
N PHE A 197 -10.54 -6.18 -3.44
CA PHE A 197 -11.97 -5.89 -3.23
C PHE A 197 -12.20 -4.92 -2.06
N GLY A 198 -11.14 -4.23 -1.62
CA GLY A 198 -11.12 -3.49 -0.38
C GLY A 198 -11.64 -2.05 -0.44
N TYR A 199 -12.05 -1.51 -1.58
CA TYR A 199 -12.43 -0.11 -1.72
C TYR A 199 -13.45 0.32 -0.65
N ARG A 200 -14.56 -0.43 -0.54
CA ARG A 200 -15.62 -0.13 0.44
C ARG A 200 -15.24 -0.44 1.88
N GLY A 201 -14.14 -1.17 2.11
CA GLY A 201 -13.68 -1.60 3.42
C GLY A 201 -12.77 -0.61 4.15
N VAL A 202 -12.24 0.42 3.46
CA VAL A 202 -11.40 1.46 4.06
C VAL A 202 -12.19 2.73 4.34
N SER A 203 -11.60 3.62 5.15
CA SER A 203 -12.28 4.79 5.71
C SER A 203 -12.36 6.01 4.78
N SER A 204 -11.62 6.02 3.67
CA SER A 204 -11.59 7.16 2.74
C SER A 204 -11.12 6.75 1.34
N ASP A 205 -11.47 7.56 0.33
CA ASP A 205 -10.97 7.40 -1.04
C ASP A 205 -9.44 7.49 -1.10
N GLU A 206 -8.83 8.33 -0.27
CA GLU A 206 -7.37 8.43 -0.18
C GLU A 206 -6.77 7.10 0.31
N SER A 207 -7.32 6.51 1.37
CA SER A 207 -6.85 5.21 1.86
C SER A 207 -7.03 4.11 0.81
N ALA A 208 -8.18 4.09 0.12
CA ALA A 208 -8.42 3.14 -0.98
C ALA A 208 -7.40 3.31 -2.11
N GLY A 209 -7.16 4.56 -2.54
CA GLY A 209 -6.20 4.87 -3.59
C GLY A 209 -4.78 4.45 -3.24
N ILE A 210 -4.31 4.80 -2.04
CA ILE A 210 -2.94 4.49 -1.57
C ILE A 210 -2.75 3.00 -1.32
N GLY A 211 -3.68 2.38 -0.59
CA GLY A 211 -3.61 0.96 -0.25
C GLY A 211 -3.75 0.06 -1.47
N GLY A 212 -4.75 0.35 -2.33
CA GLY A 212 -4.92 -0.40 -3.56
C GLY A 212 -3.73 -0.24 -4.52
N MET A 213 -3.13 0.94 -4.62
CA MET A 213 -1.91 1.16 -5.39
C MET A 213 -0.73 0.35 -4.82
N ALA A 214 -0.62 0.25 -3.49
CA ALA A 214 0.39 -0.58 -2.84
C ALA A 214 0.20 -2.09 -3.14
N HIS A 215 -1.05 -2.56 -3.22
CA HIS A 215 -1.35 -3.91 -3.70
C HIS A 215 -0.92 -4.10 -5.17
N LEU A 216 -1.19 -3.13 -6.03
CA LEU A 216 -0.82 -3.19 -7.45
C LEU A 216 0.69 -3.20 -7.68
N ALA A 217 1.52 -2.90 -6.70
CA ALA A 217 2.96 -3.13 -6.79
C ALA A 217 3.32 -4.63 -6.88
N ASN A 218 2.44 -5.54 -6.46
CA ASN A 218 2.67 -6.98 -6.42
C ASN A 218 1.77 -7.78 -7.39
N PHE A 219 0.56 -7.29 -7.64
CA PHE A 219 -0.44 -7.92 -8.49
C PHE A 219 -1.00 -6.93 -9.51
N LYS A 220 -1.84 -7.43 -10.42
CA LYS A 220 -2.50 -6.61 -11.46
C LYS A 220 -4.02 -6.68 -11.39
N GLY A 221 -4.59 -7.37 -10.43
CA GLY A 221 -6.03 -7.52 -10.25
C GLY A 221 -6.60 -6.55 -9.21
N THR A 222 -7.62 -5.76 -9.56
CA THR A 222 -8.27 -4.83 -8.63
C THR A 222 -9.65 -4.39 -9.10
N ASP A 223 -10.59 -4.28 -8.16
CA ASP A 223 -11.86 -3.56 -8.32
C ASP A 223 -11.80 -2.16 -7.68
N THR A 224 -10.68 -1.80 -7.05
CA THR A 224 -10.46 -0.48 -6.46
C THR A 224 -10.01 0.51 -7.54
N VAL A 225 -10.96 1.14 -8.24
CA VAL A 225 -10.69 2.10 -9.34
C VAL A 225 -9.81 3.26 -8.88
N ALA A 226 -9.95 3.70 -7.62
CA ALA A 226 -9.12 4.73 -7.02
C ALA A 226 -7.62 4.39 -7.10
N ALA A 227 -7.24 3.11 -6.91
CA ALA A 227 -5.84 2.66 -7.00
C ALA A 227 -5.23 2.93 -8.38
N VAL A 228 -5.99 2.62 -9.45
CA VAL A 228 -5.56 2.85 -10.84
C VAL A 228 -5.39 4.34 -11.13
N ALA A 229 -6.33 5.17 -10.64
CA ALA A 229 -6.27 6.62 -10.78
C ALA A 229 -5.05 7.22 -10.03
N TYR A 230 -4.76 6.74 -8.82
CA TYR A 230 -3.62 7.19 -8.03
C TYR A 230 -2.27 6.76 -8.65
N ALA A 231 -2.15 5.51 -9.11
CA ALA A 231 -0.96 5.05 -9.82
C ALA A 231 -0.70 5.89 -11.07
N ARG A 232 -1.74 6.23 -11.83
CA ARG A 232 -1.63 7.10 -13.01
C ARG A 232 -1.19 8.51 -12.65
N LYS A 233 -1.76 9.09 -11.59
CA LYS A 233 -1.48 10.48 -11.20
C LYS A 233 -0.09 10.65 -10.58
N TYR A 234 0.31 9.74 -9.72
CA TYR A 234 1.50 9.91 -8.89
C TYR A 234 2.72 9.09 -9.36
N TYR A 235 2.52 8.08 -10.22
CA TYR A 235 3.57 7.18 -10.69
C TYR A 235 3.54 6.96 -12.21
N HIS A 236 2.93 7.86 -12.96
CA HIS A 236 2.91 7.87 -14.43
C HIS A 236 2.39 6.57 -15.08
N ALA A 237 1.66 5.76 -14.34
CA ALA A 237 1.12 4.50 -14.86
C ALA A 237 0.11 4.76 -15.99
N GLY A 238 0.08 3.87 -16.97
CA GLY A 238 -1.05 3.76 -17.88
C GLY A 238 -2.26 3.18 -17.14
N ILE A 239 -2.50 1.89 -17.31
CA ILE A 239 -3.47 1.10 -16.54
C ILE A 239 -2.67 0.10 -15.69
N ALA A 240 -2.46 0.42 -14.41
CA ALA A 240 -1.63 -0.38 -13.50
C ALA A 240 -2.31 -1.68 -13.06
N GLY A 241 -3.64 -1.72 -13.10
CA GLY A 241 -4.44 -2.87 -12.69
C GLY A 241 -5.69 -3.02 -13.54
N VAL A 242 -6.23 -4.23 -13.58
CA VAL A 242 -7.40 -4.60 -14.38
C VAL A 242 -8.44 -5.32 -13.53
N SER A 243 -9.69 -5.30 -14.01
CA SER A 243 -10.81 -6.07 -13.50
C SER A 243 -11.50 -6.84 -14.63
N ILE A 244 -12.49 -7.64 -14.31
CA ILE A 244 -13.30 -8.41 -15.25
C ILE A 244 -14.79 -8.10 -15.01
N PRO A 245 -15.68 -8.26 -16.00
CA PRO A 245 -17.11 -8.25 -15.75
C PRO A 245 -17.46 -9.27 -14.66
N ALA A 246 -18.15 -8.81 -13.61
CA ALA A 246 -18.51 -9.65 -12.46
C ALA A 246 -19.92 -9.30 -11.96
N SER A 247 -20.71 -10.32 -11.60
CA SER A 247 -22.01 -10.12 -10.97
C SER A 247 -21.86 -9.90 -9.46
N GLU A 248 -22.86 -9.26 -8.88
CA GLU A 248 -23.15 -9.29 -7.45
C GLU A 248 -24.51 -9.96 -7.19
N HIS A 249 -24.88 -10.21 -5.92
CA HIS A 249 -26.14 -10.88 -5.63
C HIS A 249 -27.37 -10.15 -6.21
N SER A 250 -27.40 -8.81 -6.19
CA SER A 250 -28.51 -8.03 -6.72
C SER A 250 -28.74 -8.23 -8.22
N THR A 251 -27.66 -8.44 -8.99
CA THR A 251 -27.76 -8.66 -10.44
C THR A 251 -28.26 -10.07 -10.81
N ILE A 252 -28.26 -10.97 -9.87
CA ILE A 252 -28.84 -12.32 -10.00
C ILE A 252 -30.23 -12.36 -9.38
N THR A 253 -30.40 -11.91 -8.13
CA THR A 253 -31.67 -12.02 -7.39
C THR A 253 -32.77 -11.11 -7.93
N SER A 254 -32.43 -10.05 -8.67
CA SER A 254 -33.41 -9.19 -9.35
C SER A 254 -34.21 -9.89 -10.47
N TRP A 255 -33.71 -11.01 -10.96
CA TRP A 255 -34.46 -11.85 -11.93
C TRP A 255 -35.61 -12.63 -11.25
N GLY A 256 -35.63 -12.72 -9.94
CA GLY A 256 -36.62 -13.41 -9.13
C GLY A 256 -36.08 -14.66 -8.46
N ALA A 257 -36.84 -15.13 -7.45
CA ALA A 257 -36.50 -16.36 -6.75
C ALA A 257 -36.85 -17.59 -7.59
N GLY A 258 -35.99 -18.60 -7.49
CA GLY A 258 -36.22 -19.91 -8.10
C GLY A 258 -35.20 -20.29 -9.16
N ARG A 259 -35.19 -21.58 -9.49
CA ARG A 259 -34.17 -22.17 -10.38
C ARG A 259 -34.22 -21.60 -11.80
N GLU A 260 -35.43 -21.42 -12.34
CA GLU A 260 -35.61 -20.95 -13.70
C GLU A 260 -35.09 -19.51 -13.86
N ASN A 261 -35.44 -18.62 -12.92
CA ASN A 261 -35.02 -17.23 -12.91
C ASN A 261 -33.49 -17.11 -12.72
N GLU A 262 -32.87 -17.95 -11.87
CA GLU A 262 -31.43 -18.00 -11.68
C GLU A 262 -30.72 -18.45 -12.98
N GLN A 263 -31.29 -19.43 -13.69
CA GLN A 263 -30.76 -19.89 -14.96
C GLN A 263 -30.84 -18.79 -16.04
N GLU A 264 -31.97 -18.06 -16.12
CA GLU A 264 -32.11 -16.92 -17.05
C GLU A 264 -31.07 -15.82 -16.76
N ALA A 265 -30.82 -15.53 -15.48
CA ALA A 265 -29.75 -14.61 -15.08
C ALA A 265 -28.36 -15.08 -15.56
N PHE A 266 -28.06 -16.37 -15.41
CA PHE A 266 -26.82 -16.97 -15.86
C PHE A 266 -26.68 -16.94 -17.38
N GLU A 267 -27.73 -17.28 -18.12
CA GLU A 267 -27.77 -17.19 -19.57
C GLU A 267 -27.53 -15.76 -20.06
N ASN A 268 -28.12 -14.76 -19.38
CA ASN A 268 -27.87 -13.37 -19.69
C ASN A 268 -26.38 -12.99 -19.47
N ILE A 269 -25.77 -13.41 -18.37
CA ILE A 269 -24.34 -13.15 -18.08
C ILE A 269 -23.47 -13.72 -19.23
N ILE A 270 -23.73 -14.98 -19.66
CA ILE A 270 -22.99 -15.60 -20.76
C ILE A 270 -23.18 -14.79 -22.05
N ASN A 271 -24.41 -14.45 -22.39
CA ASN A 271 -24.73 -13.73 -23.64
C ASN A 271 -24.10 -12.31 -23.67
N GLN A 272 -23.94 -11.65 -22.51
CA GLN A 272 -23.35 -10.31 -22.44
C GLN A 272 -21.80 -10.36 -22.41
N PHE A 273 -21.22 -11.33 -21.74
CA PHE A 273 -19.80 -11.33 -21.40
C PHE A 273 -19.01 -12.55 -21.83
N GLY A 274 -19.64 -13.54 -22.48
CA GLY A 274 -18.99 -14.79 -22.88
C GLY A 274 -17.78 -14.62 -23.81
N ASP A 275 -17.70 -13.53 -24.56
CA ASP A 275 -16.55 -13.21 -25.43
C ASP A 275 -15.47 -12.35 -24.74
N TYR A 276 -15.65 -11.97 -23.46
CA TYR A 276 -14.56 -11.40 -22.66
C TYR A 276 -13.60 -12.51 -22.24
N ALA A 277 -12.30 -12.19 -22.09
CA ALA A 277 -11.30 -13.20 -21.73
C ALA A 277 -11.66 -13.97 -20.43
N ASN A 278 -12.24 -13.26 -19.46
CA ASN A 278 -12.81 -13.83 -18.25
C ASN A 278 -14.06 -13.02 -17.84
N TYR A 279 -15.04 -13.71 -17.24
CA TYR A 279 -16.20 -13.07 -16.61
C TYR A 279 -16.63 -13.87 -15.38
N ALA A 280 -16.99 -13.20 -14.29
CA ALA A 280 -17.30 -13.86 -13.03
C ALA A 280 -18.77 -13.79 -12.69
N CYS A 281 -19.30 -14.86 -12.09
CA CYS A 281 -20.66 -14.90 -11.62
C CYS A 281 -20.78 -15.46 -10.22
N VAL A 282 -21.39 -14.68 -9.30
CA VAL A 282 -21.78 -15.14 -7.97
C VAL A 282 -22.82 -16.24 -8.12
N SER A 283 -22.61 -17.37 -7.40
CA SER A 283 -23.32 -18.61 -7.65
C SER A 283 -23.96 -19.23 -6.40
N ASP A 284 -24.00 -18.49 -5.29
CA ASP A 284 -24.55 -18.96 -4.02
C ASP A 284 -25.72 -18.11 -3.52
N SER A 285 -26.42 -17.41 -4.44
CA SER A 285 -27.59 -16.60 -4.08
C SER A 285 -28.71 -17.40 -3.43
N TRP A 286 -28.83 -18.70 -3.75
CA TRP A 286 -29.88 -19.59 -3.24
C TRP A 286 -29.33 -20.94 -2.76
N ASP A 287 -28.82 -21.75 -3.67
CA ASP A 287 -28.28 -23.08 -3.45
C ASP A 287 -27.07 -23.30 -4.32
N TYR A 288 -25.90 -23.31 -3.71
CA TYR A 288 -24.64 -23.35 -4.42
C TYR A 288 -24.45 -24.61 -5.26
N ASP A 289 -24.75 -25.81 -4.69
CA ASP A 289 -24.62 -27.08 -5.40
C ASP A 289 -25.54 -27.12 -6.63
N ARG A 290 -26.76 -26.56 -6.51
CA ARG A 290 -27.69 -26.44 -7.62
C ARG A 290 -27.17 -25.47 -8.69
N ALA A 291 -26.65 -24.33 -8.30
CA ALA A 291 -26.08 -23.35 -9.22
C ALA A 291 -24.92 -23.94 -10.04
N LEU A 292 -24.02 -24.69 -9.39
CA LEU A 292 -22.95 -25.41 -10.08
C LEU A 292 -23.48 -26.39 -11.14
N ARG A 293 -24.55 -27.13 -10.83
CA ARG A 293 -25.20 -28.03 -11.80
C ARG A 293 -25.95 -27.28 -12.90
N THR A 294 -26.47 -26.08 -12.61
CA THR A 294 -27.07 -25.21 -13.61
C THR A 294 -25.99 -24.75 -14.61
N TRP A 295 -24.79 -24.35 -14.16
CA TRP A 295 -23.66 -24.06 -15.04
C TRP A 295 -23.30 -25.23 -15.97
N ILE A 296 -23.34 -26.48 -15.49
CA ILE A 296 -23.11 -27.66 -16.31
C ILE A 296 -24.19 -27.78 -17.41
N SER A 297 -25.46 -27.51 -17.07
CA SER A 297 -26.55 -27.52 -18.07
C SER A 297 -26.38 -26.46 -19.15
N LEU A 298 -25.71 -25.36 -18.82
CA LEU A 298 -25.40 -24.26 -19.75
C LEU A 298 -24.07 -24.43 -20.50
N LYS A 299 -23.34 -25.54 -20.28
CA LYS A 299 -22.08 -25.86 -20.99
C LYS A 299 -22.14 -25.62 -22.50
N PRO A 300 -23.19 -26.09 -23.24
CA PRO A 300 -23.25 -25.86 -24.68
C PRO A 300 -23.34 -24.38 -25.08
N LEU A 301 -23.86 -23.53 -24.18
CA LEU A 301 -23.86 -22.07 -24.39
C LEU A 301 -22.49 -21.47 -24.11
N ILE A 302 -21.88 -21.83 -22.99
CA ILE A 302 -20.54 -21.38 -22.57
C ILE A 302 -19.49 -21.73 -23.63
N GLU A 303 -19.48 -22.94 -24.14
CA GLU A 303 -18.52 -23.41 -25.14
C GLU A 303 -18.68 -22.80 -26.55
N ARG A 304 -19.71 -21.95 -26.79
CA ARG A 304 -19.81 -21.14 -28.02
C ARG A 304 -18.98 -19.86 -27.96
N HIS A 305 -18.51 -19.50 -26.77
CA HIS A 305 -17.73 -18.31 -26.50
C HIS A 305 -16.29 -18.66 -26.11
N ASP A 306 -15.37 -17.75 -26.35
CA ASP A 306 -13.94 -17.98 -26.07
C ASP A 306 -13.56 -17.66 -24.61
N GLY A 307 -14.44 -16.99 -23.86
CA GLY A 307 -14.19 -16.56 -22.50
C GLY A 307 -14.26 -17.67 -21.46
N ILE A 308 -13.58 -17.46 -20.34
CA ILE A 308 -13.61 -18.35 -19.20
C ILE A 308 -14.64 -17.86 -18.19
N LEU A 309 -15.60 -18.72 -17.85
CA LEU A 309 -16.52 -18.47 -16.74
C LEU A 309 -15.78 -18.66 -15.41
N VAL A 310 -15.78 -17.62 -14.56
CA VAL A 310 -15.24 -17.67 -13.21
C VAL A 310 -16.37 -17.78 -12.21
N VAL A 311 -16.54 -18.96 -11.61
CA VAL A 311 -17.59 -19.23 -10.63
C VAL A 311 -17.17 -18.66 -9.27
N ARG A 312 -18.07 -17.90 -8.61
CA ARG A 312 -17.81 -17.26 -7.32
C ARG A 312 -18.74 -17.75 -6.21
N PRO A 313 -18.27 -18.56 -5.26
CA PRO A 313 -18.86 -18.67 -3.94
C PRO A 313 -18.59 -17.41 -3.12
N ASP A 314 -19.57 -16.95 -2.35
CA ASP A 314 -19.48 -15.69 -1.59
C ASP A 314 -19.95 -15.86 -0.14
N SER A 315 -20.15 -17.09 0.32
CA SER A 315 -20.60 -17.42 1.68
C SER A 315 -20.20 -18.83 2.10
N GLY A 316 -20.20 -19.09 3.41
CA GLY A 316 -19.97 -20.42 3.97
C GLY A 316 -18.50 -20.81 4.16
N ASP A 317 -18.21 -22.11 4.20
CA ASP A 317 -16.84 -22.60 4.40
C ASP A 317 -16.03 -22.54 3.10
N ASN A 318 -14.98 -21.71 3.10
CA ASN A 318 -14.19 -21.38 1.91
C ASN A 318 -13.52 -22.60 1.30
N VAL A 319 -12.91 -23.48 2.11
CA VAL A 319 -12.20 -24.68 1.62
C VAL A 319 -13.21 -25.65 1.03
N ARG A 320 -14.29 -25.93 1.76
CA ARG A 320 -15.36 -26.84 1.29
C ARG A 320 -15.95 -26.37 -0.03
N ASN A 321 -16.29 -25.09 -0.14
CA ASN A 321 -16.96 -24.55 -1.32
C ASN A 321 -16.07 -24.61 -2.57
N VAL A 322 -14.78 -24.29 -2.42
CA VAL A 322 -13.81 -24.44 -3.52
C VAL A 322 -13.67 -25.90 -3.95
N LEU A 323 -13.54 -26.85 -3.00
CA LEU A 323 -13.40 -28.27 -3.34
C LEU A 323 -14.68 -28.84 -3.97
N VAL A 324 -15.85 -28.43 -3.51
CA VAL A 324 -17.15 -28.82 -4.12
C VAL A 324 -17.23 -28.28 -5.56
N ALA A 325 -16.88 -27.04 -5.78
CA ALA A 325 -16.88 -26.45 -7.12
C ALA A 325 -15.90 -27.17 -8.05
N LEU A 326 -14.65 -27.38 -7.63
CA LEU A 326 -13.66 -28.11 -8.42
C LEU A 326 -14.17 -29.46 -8.89
N ARG A 327 -14.76 -30.25 -7.97
CA ARG A 327 -15.29 -31.57 -8.27
C ARG A 327 -16.48 -31.52 -9.23
N ILE A 328 -17.51 -30.71 -8.93
CA ILE A 328 -18.73 -30.66 -9.72
C ILE A 328 -18.45 -30.09 -11.12
N LEU A 329 -17.61 -29.06 -11.21
CA LEU A 329 -17.24 -28.46 -12.49
C LEU A 329 -16.36 -29.42 -13.33
N ASP A 330 -15.47 -30.20 -12.69
CA ASP A 330 -14.70 -31.26 -13.38
C ASP A 330 -15.62 -32.35 -13.94
N GLU A 331 -16.62 -32.81 -13.16
CA GLU A 331 -17.63 -33.78 -13.65
C GLU A 331 -18.36 -33.29 -14.91
N GLY A 332 -18.63 -31.98 -15.01
CA GLY A 332 -19.39 -31.39 -16.12
C GLY A 332 -18.52 -30.93 -17.30
N PHE A 333 -17.53 -30.13 -17.02
CA PHE A 333 -16.68 -29.49 -18.06
C PHE A 333 -15.46 -30.35 -18.44
N GLY A 334 -15.05 -31.25 -17.52
CA GLY A 334 -13.82 -32.00 -17.64
C GLY A 334 -12.60 -31.18 -17.29
N SER A 335 -11.47 -31.85 -17.29
CA SER A 335 -10.17 -31.22 -17.00
C SER A 335 -9.07 -31.83 -17.88
N THR A 336 -8.00 -31.08 -18.06
CA THR A 336 -6.75 -31.52 -18.67
C THR A 336 -5.71 -31.72 -17.58
N VAL A 337 -5.00 -32.84 -17.61
CA VAL A 337 -3.89 -33.07 -16.67
C VAL A 337 -2.63 -32.40 -17.21
N ASN A 338 -2.02 -31.54 -16.43
CA ASN A 338 -0.80 -30.81 -16.80
C ASN A 338 0.48 -31.68 -16.65
N SER A 339 1.65 -31.14 -16.99
CA SER A 339 2.92 -31.89 -16.95
C SER A 339 3.33 -32.34 -15.54
N LYS A 340 2.78 -31.72 -14.49
CA LYS A 340 3.03 -32.04 -13.08
C LYS A 340 2.02 -33.04 -12.49
N GLY A 341 1.04 -33.50 -13.30
CA GLY A 341 0.04 -34.46 -12.90
C GLY A 341 -1.21 -33.87 -12.23
N TYR A 342 -1.37 -32.55 -12.23
CA TYR A 342 -2.52 -31.87 -11.64
C TYR A 342 -3.58 -31.52 -12.70
N LYS A 343 -4.85 -31.58 -12.29
CA LYS A 343 -5.99 -31.26 -13.14
C LYS A 343 -6.18 -29.74 -13.29
N VAL A 344 -6.42 -29.32 -14.52
CA VAL A 344 -6.80 -27.96 -14.91
C VAL A 344 -8.16 -28.01 -15.55
N LEU A 345 -9.16 -27.32 -14.98
CA LEU A 345 -10.52 -27.31 -15.50
C LEU A 345 -10.59 -26.68 -16.89
N ASN A 346 -11.47 -27.20 -17.72
CA ASN A 346 -11.71 -26.66 -19.07
C ASN A 346 -12.83 -25.62 -19.01
N HIS A 347 -12.66 -24.47 -19.67
CA HIS A 347 -13.62 -23.35 -19.83
C HIS A 347 -14.09 -22.66 -18.55
N VAL A 348 -13.71 -23.15 -17.38
CA VAL A 348 -14.16 -22.60 -16.09
C VAL A 348 -13.01 -22.43 -15.11
N ALA A 349 -13.17 -21.48 -14.21
CA ALA A 349 -12.27 -21.23 -13.07
C ALA A 349 -13.08 -20.84 -11.84
N ILE A 350 -12.42 -20.64 -10.70
CA ILE A 350 -13.08 -20.31 -9.43
C ILE A 350 -12.39 -19.07 -8.85
N ILE A 351 -13.20 -18.14 -8.30
CA ILE A 351 -12.70 -17.06 -7.47
C ILE A 351 -13.34 -17.10 -6.10
N GLN A 352 -12.55 -17.29 -5.06
CA GLN A 352 -13.01 -17.16 -3.68
C GLN A 352 -12.86 -15.71 -3.23
N GLY A 353 -13.98 -15.04 -2.90
CA GLY A 353 -14.00 -13.59 -2.61
C GLY A 353 -14.43 -13.23 -1.19
N ASP A 354 -15.01 -14.16 -0.43
CA ASP A 354 -15.46 -13.90 0.94
C ASP A 354 -14.50 -14.50 1.97
N GLY A 355 -14.24 -13.76 3.05
CA GLY A 355 -13.43 -14.21 4.18
C GLY A 355 -12.00 -14.60 3.84
N CYS A 356 -11.42 -14.02 2.78
CA CYS A 356 -10.04 -14.28 2.39
C CYS A 356 -9.06 -13.46 3.24
N ASP A 357 -8.11 -14.16 3.82
CA ASP A 357 -6.90 -13.67 4.46
C ASP A 357 -5.72 -14.62 4.13
N TYR A 358 -4.53 -14.36 4.65
CA TYR A 358 -3.37 -15.20 4.38
C TYR A 358 -3.61 -16.67 4.73
N ASP A 359 -4.15 -16.95 5.94
CA ASP A 359 -4.37 -18.30 6.45
C ASP A 359 -5.42 -19.08 5.63
N SER A 360 -6.51 -18.44 5.29
CA SER A 360 -7.57 -19.05 4.49
C SER A 360 -7.10 -19.32 3.06
N ILE A 361 -6.33 -18.42 2.46
CA ILE A 361 -5.70 -18.63 1.13
C ILE A 361 -4.76 -19.83 1.20
N GLU A 362 -3.87 -19.92 2.20
CA GLU A 362 -2.97 -21.07 2.32
C GLU A 362 -3.72 -22.39 2.46
N ARG A 363 -4.77 -22.43 3.32
CA ARG A 363 -5.59 -23.64 3.49
C ARG A 363 -6.31 -24.06 2.20
N ILE A 364 -6.83 -23.11 1.43
CA ILE A 364 -7.48 -23.37 0.15
C ILE A 364 -6.47 -23.90 -0.88
N LEU A 365 -5.31 -23.28 -0.99
CA LEU A 365 -4.26 -23.71 -1.90
C LEU A 365 -3.77 -25.13 -1.59
N GLN A 366 -3.53 -25.42 -0.30
CA GLN A 366 -3.12 -26.76 0.16
C GLN A 366 -4.19 -27.80 -0.15
N ALA A 367 -5.46 -27.54 0.20
CA ALA A 367 -6.57 -28.46 -0.01
C ALA A 367 -6.81 -28.73 -1.51
N THR A 368 -6.64 -27.71 -2.36
CA THR A 368 -6.75 -27.83 -3.82
C THR A 368 -5.64 -28.74 -4.37
N MET A 369 -4.42 -28.56 -3.93
CA MET A 369 -3.28 -29.39 -4.30
C MET A 369 -3.49 -30.85 -3.85
N ASP A 370 -3.91 -31.07 -2.60
CA ASP A 370 -4.17 -32.40 -2.04
C ASP A 370 -5.31 -33.13 -2.75
N ALA A 371 -6.28 -32.39 -3.29
CA ALA A 371 -7.36 -32.94 -4.13
C ALA A 371 -6.94 -33.25 -5.58
N GLY A 372 -5.67 -33.00 -5.96
CA GLY A 372 -5.13 -33.30 -7.29
C GLY A 372 -5.44 -32.23 -8.35
N TYR A 373 -5.85 -31.03 -7.94
CA TYR A 373 -6.08 -29.91 -8.86
C TYR A 373 -4.91 -28.92 -8.81
N SER A 374 -4.57 -28.36 -9.96
CA SER A 374 -3.64 -27.23 -10.04
C SER A 374 -4.27 -25.98 -9.43
N VAL A 375 -3.51 -25.24 -8.61
CA VAL A 375 -3.98 -23.99 -8.04
C VAL A 375 -4.22 -22.89 -9.09
N GLN A 376 -3.73 -23.07 -10.32
CA GLN A 376 -4.04 -22.17 -11.43
C GLN A 376 -5.55 -22.10 -11.80
N ASN A 377 -6.38 -23.03 -11.27
CA ASN A 377 -7.83 -22.97 -11.38
C ASN A 377 -8.46 -21.87 -10.52
N LEU A 378 -7.68 -21.27 -9.59
CA LEU A 378 -8.17 -20.38 -8.58
C LEU A 378 -7.72 -18.94 -8.79
N ALA A 379 -8.56 -18.02 -8.33
CA ALA A 379 -8.21 -16.66 -7.96
C ALA A 379 -8.83 -16.35 -6.59
N PHE A 380 -8.35 -15.29 -5.95
CA PHE A 380 -8.84 -14.85 -4.65
C PHE A 380 -9.24 -13.37 -4.71
N GLY A 381 -10.29 -13.00 -4.01
CA GLY A 381 -10.67 -11.63 -3.74
C GLY A 381 -10.48 -11.32 -2.27
N MET A 382 -9.72 -10.30 -1.95
CA MET A 382 -9.46 -9.89 -0.58
C MET A 382 -9.95 -8.47 -0.36
N GLY A 383 -10.90 -8.30 0.56
CA GLY A 383 -11.55 -7.03 0.85
C GLY A 383 -10.84 -6.24 1.95
N GLY A 384 -11.56 -5.96 3.05
CA GLY A 384 -11.03 -5.21 4.18
C GLY A 384 -9.76 -5.81 4.78
N ALA A 385 -9.59 -7.12 4.76
CA ALA A 385 -8.40 -7.80 5.27
C ALA A 385 -7.10 -7.37 4.55
N LEU A 386 -7.18 -6.99 3.27
CA LEU A 386 -6.02 -6.50 2.50
C LEU A 386 -5.67 -5.05 2.84
N LEU A 387 -6.66 -4.17 2.89
CA LEU A 387 -6.45 -2.73 2.98
C LEU A 387 -6.62 -2.14 4.38
N GLN A 388 -7.31 -2.85 5.28
CA GLN A 388 -7.64 -2.35 6.62
C GLN A 388 -7.23 -3.33 7.73
N GLY A 389 -7.19 -4.62 7.41
CA GLY A 389 -7.00 -5.71 8.35
C GLY A 389 -8.28 -6.47 8.62
N GLY A 390 -8.14 -7.68 9.16
CA GLY A 390 -9.22 -8.61 9.53
C GLY A 390 -8.93 -9.30 10.87
N ASP A 391 -9.61 -10.40 11.13
CA ASP A 391 -9.49 -11.12 12.40
C ASP A 391 -8.09 -11.74 12.63
N HIS A 392 -7.37 -12.03 11.56
CA HIS A 392 -6.08 -12.74 11.59
C HIS A 392 -4.94 -11.97 10.90
N SER A 393 -5.22 -10.80 10.36
CA SER A 393 -4.22 -9.89 9.79
C SER A 393 -4.55 -8.46 10.16
N SER A 394 -3.55 -7.67 10.47
CA SER A 394 -3.75 -6.28 10.87
C SER A 394 -2.96 -5.34 9.96
N VAL A 395 -3.65 -4.33 9.42
CA VAL A 395 -3.02 -3.24 8.67
C VAL A 395 -3.09 -1.98 9.54
N ASN A 396 -2.12 -1.85 10.44
CA ASN A 396 -1.95 -0.68 11.28
C ASN A 396 -0.44 -0.37 11.46
N ARG A 397 -0.13 0.78 12.07
CA ARG A 397 1.25 1.19 12.28
C ARG A 397 2.07 0.19 13.11
N ASP A 398 1.42 -0.54 14.00
CA ASP A 398 2.09 -1.44 14.94
C ASP A 398 2.28 -2.86 14.37
N THR A 399 1.72 -3.16 13.19
CA THR A 399 1.97 -4.42 12.47
C THR A 399 3.47 -4.65 12.26
N HIS A 400 4.18 -3.62 11.76
CA HIS A 400 5.64 -3.62 11.61
C HIS A 400 6.34 -2.68 12.58
N LYS A 401 5.64 -2.19 13.61
CA LYS A 401 6.17 -1.30 14.66
C LYS A 401 6.94 -0.11 14.10
N PHE A 402 6.38 0.55 13.07
CA PHE A 402 7.00 1.71 12.44
C PHE A 402 7.22 2.86 13.43
N ALA A 403 8.37 3.48 13.35
CA ALA A 403 8.74 4.61 14.19
C ALA A 403 9.64 5.60 13.44
N ILE A 404 9.30 6.91 13.55
CA ILE A 404 10.24 7.99 13.26
C ILE A 404 10.84 8.47 14.59
N LYS A 405 12.16 8.69 14.61
CA LYS A 405 12.87 9.13 15.80
C LYS A 405 13.99 10.10 15.44
N CYS A 406 14.08 11.18 16.20
CA CYS A 406 15.24 12.05 16.17
C CYS A 406 16.46 11.28 16.69
N SER A 407 17.55 11.34 15.95
CA SER A 407 18.79 10.65 16.30
C SER A 407 20.04 11.53 16.32
N ALA A 408 19.98 12.75 15.74
CA ALA A 408 21.07 13.71 15.80
C ALA A 408 20.54 15.15 15.77
N ALA A 409 21.31 16.04 16.39
CA ALA A 409 21.09 17.48 16.33
C ALA A 409 22.42 18.23 16.39
N VAL A 410 22.46 19.47 15.87
CA VAL A 410 23.56 20.40 16.14
C VAL A 410 23.10 21.43 17.18
N ILE A 411 23.79 21.50 18.29
CA ILE A 411 23.49 22.42 19.38
C ILE A 411 24.75 23.21 19.70
N ASN A 412 24.68 24.55 19.63
CA ASN A 412 25.83 25.45 19.81
C ASN A 412 27.04 25.05 18.94
N GLY A 413 26.79 24.67 17.67
CA GLY A 413 27.82 24.27 16.72
C GLY A 413 28.39 22.86 16.92
N THR A 414 27.89 22.10 17.88
CA THR A 414 28.33 20.73 18.16
C THR A 414 27.29 19.70 17.72
N LEU A 415 27.68 18.73 16.91
CA LEU A 415 26.81 17.59 16.56
C LEU A 415 26.68 16.67 17.78
N VAL A 416 25.47 16.41 18.21
CA VAL A 416 25.14 15.57 19.36
C VAL A 416 24.25 14.40 18.95
N ASP A 417 24.49 13.23 19.54
CA ASP A 417 23.61 12.07 19.39
C ASP A 417 22.36 12.24 20.24
N ILE A 418 21.21 12.06 19.62
CA ILE A 418 19.90 12.08 20.28
C ILE A 418 19.37 10.65 20.32
N TYR A 419 19.02 10.14 21.49
CA TYR A 419 18.49 8.78 21.62
C TYR A 419 17.77 8.59 22.94
N LYS A 420 16.86 7.61 22.98
CA LYS A 420 16.29 7.11 24.22
C LYS A 420 16.72 5.66 24.47
N ASP A 421 16.96 5.35 25.74
CA ASP A 421 17.33 4.01 26.21
C ASP A 421 16.56 3.69 27.50
N PRO A 422 15.23 3.43 27.42
CA PRO A 422 14.40 3.22 28.60
C PRO A 422 14.75 1.90 29.28
N LYS A 423 15.05 1.96 30.58
CA LYS A 423 15.37 0.78 31.38
C LYS A 423 14.22 -0.22 31.48
N THR A 424 12.99 0.26 31.35
CA THR A 424 11.75 -0.55 31.49
C THR A 424 11.35 -1.28 30.21
N ASP A 425 11.91 -0.90 29.07
CA ASP A 425 11.57 -1.50 27.77
C ASP A 425 12.75 -1.38 26.79
N PRO A 426 13.71 -2.33 26.84
CA PRO A 426 14.87 -2.32 25.94
C PRO A 426 14.51 -2.39 24.46
N GLY A 427 13.34 -2.95 24.11
CA GLY A 427 12.82 -3.00 22.74
C GLY A 427 12.47 -1.63 22.15
N LYS A 428 12.39 -0.59 22.99
CA LYS A 428 12.17 0.79 22.58
C LYS A 428 13.44 1.65 22.50
N ARG A 429 14.61 1.03 22.59
CA ARG A 429 15.88 1.74 22.34
C ARG A 429 15.88 2.30 20.92
N SER A 430 16.24 3.59 20.76
CA SER A 430 16.40 4.21 19.45
C SER A 430 17.85 4.20 18.99
N LYS A 431 18.08 4.20 17.67
CA LYS A 431 19.38 4.45 17.06
C LYS A 431 19.83 5.88 17.37
N ARG A 432 21.11 6.18 17.20
CA ARG A 432 21.70 7.49 17.52
C ARG A 432 22.70 7.93 16.46
N GLY A 433 22.85 9.22 16.30
CA GLY A 433 23.74 9.84 15.33
C GLY A 433 23.06 10.04 13.97
N ARG A 434 23.76 10.68 13.04
CA ARG A 434 23.34 10.69 11.65
C ARG A 434 23.48 9.29 11.08
N LEU A 435 22.44 8.83 10.41
CA LEU A 435 22.34 7.44 9.96
C LEU A 435 22.23 7.38 8.44
N ASP A 436 22.71 6.29 7.87
CA ASP A 436 22.54 5.94 6.47
C ASP A 436 22.29 4.42 6.33
N LEU A 437 21.93 3.97 5.15
CA LEU A 437 21.78 2.57 4.83
C LEU A 437 22.74 2.20 3.70
N ILE A 438 23.51 1.14 3.89
CA ILE A 438 24.35 0.55 2.85
C ILE A 438 23.90 -0.88 2.55
N HIS A 439 24.35 -1.41 1.43
CA HIS A 439 24.17 -2.82 1.06
C HIS A 439 25.54 -3.42 0.74
N ASP A 440 25.88 -4.49 1.44
CA ASP A 440 27.12 -5.25 1.23
C ASP A 440 26.82 -6.75 1.01
N ASP A 441 27.87 -7.58 1.06
CA ASP A 441 27.74 -9.05 0.89
C ASP A 441 26.87 -9.73 1.99
N ASN A 442 26.60 -9.06 3.10
CA ASN A 442 25.75 -9.54 4.19
C ASN A 442 24.31 -8.95 4.13
N GLY A 443 24.02 -8.12 3.11
CA GLY A 443 22.74 -7.49 2.91
C GLY A 443 22.68 -6.03 3.38
N TYR A 444 21.48 -5.55 3.74
CA TYR A 444 21.25 -4.17 4.18
C TYR A 444 21.74 -3.93 5.61
N ILE A 445 22.52 -2.88 5.81
CA ILE A 445 23.08 -2.51 7.11
C ILE A 445 22.90 -1.01 7.35
N THR A 446 22.26 -0.65 8.45
CA THR A 446 22.22 0.73 8.92
C THR A 446 23.55 1.11 9.54
N VAL A 447 24.18 2.16 9.03
CA VAL A 447 25.46 2.68 9.52
C VAL A 447 25.27 4.05 10.15
N LYS A 448 26.07 4.34 11.20
CA LYS A 448 26.22 5.69 11.72
C LYS A 448 27.28 6.41 10.90
N LEU A 449 26.97 7.62 10.43
CA LEU A 449 27.91 8.45 9.70
C LEU A 449 28.96 9.04 10.66
N ASP A 450 30.20 8.71 10.42
CA ASP A 450 31.40 9.24 11.11
C ASP A 450 32.51 9.46 10.08
N ALA A 451 33.68 9.93 10.53
CA ALA A 451 34.80 10.25 9.63
C ALA A 451 35.26 9.06 8.77
N ALA A 452 34.98 7.81 9.17
CA ALA A 452 35.35 6.61 8.41
C ALA A 452 34.32 6.25 7.34
N THR A 453 33.05 6.60 7.54
CA THR A 453 31.92 6.23 6.69
C THR A 453 31.50 7.34 5.72
N TYR A 454 31.96 8.60 5.95
CA TYR A 454 31.62 9.75 5.09
C TYR A 454 32.13 9.57 3.64
N GLY A 455 31.21 9.71 2.67
CA GLY A 455 31.49 9.92 1.26
C GLY A 455 31.59 11.41 0.89
N GLU A 456 31.73 11.72 -0.41
CA GLU A 456 31.94 13.09 -0.92
C GLU A 456 30.82 14.09 -0.63
N HIS A 457 29.58 13.59 -0.39
CA HIS A 457 28.38 14.44 -0.18
C HIS A 457 27.85 14.41 1.25
N GLY A 458 28.64 13.95 2.22
CA GLY A 458 28.20 13.85 3.63
C GLY A 458 27.27 12.68 3.93
N TYR A 459 27.23 11.68 3.06
CA TYR A 459 26.50 10.42 3.20
C TYR A 459 27.49 9.24 3.15
N ALA A 460 27.00 8.02 3.44
CA ALA A 460 27.84 6.83 3.30
C ALA A 460 28.29 6.65 1.83
N ARG A 461 29.51 6.14 1.65
CA ARG A 461 30.10 5.98 0.31
C ARG A 461 29.27 5.06 -0.58
N ASP A 462 28.68 4.00 0.02
CA ASP A 462 27.86 2.99 -0.64
C ASP A 462 26.39 3.11 -0.19
N SER A 463 25.93 4.34 0.06
CA SER A 463 24.55 4.61 0.45
C SER A 463 23.56 4.14 -0.61
N VAL A 464 22.53 3.41 -0.15
CA VAL A 464 21.38 3.00 -0.97
C VAL A 464 20.16 3.90 -0.80
N LEU A 465 20.26 4.94 0.05
CA LEU A 465 19.21 5.93 0.18
C LEU A 465 19.30 6.94 -0.96
N GLU A 466 18.20 7.12 -1.68
CA GLU A 466 18.07 8.13 -2.72
C GLU A 466 17.40 9.39 -2.16
N THR A 467 17.71 10.56 -2.71
CA THR A 467 17.07 11.81 -2.30
C THR A 467 15.75 11.98 -3.03
N TYR A 468 14.64 11.92 -2.30
CA TYR A 468 13.29 12.10 -2.86
C TYR A 468 12.89 13.57 -2.94
N TYR A 469 13.30 14.34 -1.93
CA TYR A 469 12.92 15.74 -1.81
C TYR A 469 14.08 16.52 -1.18
N ASP A 470 14.34 17.72 -1.71
CA ASP A 470 15.34 18.64 -1.19
C ASP A 470 14.86 20.07 -1.40
N ASP A 471 14.46 20.73 -0.31
CA ASP A 471 14.09 22.14 -0.26
C ASP A 471 13.21 22.60 -1.45
N GLY A 472 12.06 21.96 -1.62
CA GLY A 472 11.09 22.22 -2.70
C GLY A 472 11.27 21.42 -3.98
N SER A 473 12.41 20.78 -4.15
CA SER A 473 12.71 19.99 -5.36
C SER A 473 12.38 18.52 -5.17
N ILE A 474 11.57 17.94 -6.05
CA ILE A 474 11.34 16.49 -6.14
C ILE A 474 12.44 15.91 -7.03
N LEU A 475 13.25 14.99 -6.48
CA LEU A 475 14.44 14.45 -7.15
C LEU A 475 14.26 12.98 -7.56
N CYS A 476 13.35 12.23 -6.91
CA CYS A 476 12.94 10.89 -7.35
C CYS A 476 11.53 10.96 -7.92
N ASP A 477 11.36 10.37 -9.09
CA ASP A 477 10.07 10.30 -9.80
C ASP A 477 9.97 8.97 -10.57
N TYR A 478 9.60 7.91 -9.85
CA TYR A 478 9.52 6.56 -10.40
C TYR A 478 8.28 6.36 -11.26
N ASP A 479 8.45 5.66 -12.37
CA ASP A 479 7.35 5.03 -13.08
C ASP A 479 6.84 3.79 -12.31
N PHE A 480 5.53 3.58 -12.28
CA PHE A 480 4.94 2.45 -11.56
C PHE A 480 5.45 1.09 -12.03
N LYS A 481 5.71 0.95 -13.34
CA LYS A 481 6.28 -0.27 -13.94
C LYS A 481 7.63 -0.67 -13.36
N ASP A 482 8.43 0.31 -12.86
CA ASP A 482 9.76 0.04 -12.30
C ASP A 482 9.69 -0.43 -10.83
N ILE A 483 8.48 -0.38 -10.24
CA ILE A 483 8.16 -0.81 -8.88
C ILE A 483 7.37 -2.12 -8.91
N GLN A 484 6.51 -2.29 -9.91
CA GLN A 484 5.64 -3.46 -10.06
C GLN A 484 6.47 -4.72 -10.29
N LEU A 485 6.12 -5.83 -9.62
CA LEU A 485 6.79 -7.11 -9.85
C LEU A 485 6.56 -7.59 -11.29
N ASP A 486 7.61 -8.09 -11.90
CA ASP A 486 7.52 -8.83 -13.15
C ASP A 486 6.76 -10.14 -12.93
N ALA A 487 6.01 -10.60 -13.97
CA ALA A 487 5.20 -11.81 -13.93
C ALA A 487 6.04 -13.11 -13.93
#